data_bc38b05403fc1029019cffb0a7790821
#
_entry.id   bc38b05403fc1029019cffb0a7790821
#
_cell.length_a   1.000
_cell.length_b   1.000
_cell.length_c   1.000
_cell.angle_alpha   90.00
_cell.angle_beta   90.00
_cell.angle_gamma   90.00
#
_symmetry.space_group_name_H-M   'P 1'
#
loop_
_entity.id
_entity.type
_entity.pdbx_description
1 polymer ?
#
loop_
_entity_poly.entity_id
_entity_poly.type
_entity_poly.pdbx_seq_one_letter_code
_entity_poly.pdbx_strand_id
1 'polypeptide(L)'
;AGYTFLIEQYEPGDEIFVFGFSRGAFTARSLVGLIRASGLPRHTEAWKAPQALKRYRSSDPATKPSSEESHRFRLGYSPDVVTSQKEADWRRAQGHPVPPLLSITYLGIWDTVGALGIPGYYKWLAQVFNHSQGFHDTQLSSMVMAARHAVSIDERRKTFPPTLWGNLGELNRENPDRKRSYQQLWFAGDHGSVGG
;
A
#
# COMPACT_ATOMS: atom_id res chain seq x y z
N ALA A 1 8.23 5.99 10.29
CA ALA A 1 7.89 7.41 10.05
C ALA A 1 6.46 7.55 9.49
N GLY A 2 6.17 7.30 8.17
CA GLY A 2 4.84 7.58 7.58
C GLY A 2 3.67 6.85 8.24
N TYR A 3 3.83 5.58 8.58
CA TYR A 3 2.79 4.83 9.27
C TYR A 3 2.52 5.36 10.70
N THR A 4 3.59 5.69 11.42
CA THR A 4 3.48 6.29 12.76
C THR A 4 2.80 7.66 12.70
N PHE A 5 3.16 8.48 11.70
CA PHE A 5 2.51 9.76 11.46
C PHE A 5 0.99 9.61 11.26
N LEU A 6 0.57 8.62 10.43
CA LEU A 6 -0.87 8.36 10.22
C LEU A 6 -1.56 7.88 11.52
N ILE A 7 -0.90 7.06 12.34
CA ILE A 7 -1.46 6.64 13.64
C ILE A 7 -1.71 7.85 14.54
N GLU A 8 -0.79 8.81 14.53
CA GLU A 8 -0.82 9.98 15.42
C GLU A 8 -1.75 11.09 14.94
N GLN A 9 -2.02 11.17 13.63
CA GLN A 9 -2.71 12.33 13.04
C GLN A 9 -4.06 11.99 12.40
N TYR A 10 -4.27 10.73 11.95
CA TYR A 10 -5.46 10.37 11.20
C TYR A 10 -6.69 10.32 12.11
N GLU A 11 -7.75 10.99 11.67
CA GLU A 11 -9.09 10.84 12.23
C GLU A 11 -10.05 10.23 11.18
N PRO A 12 -11.04 9.40 11.61
CA PRO A 12 -12.01 8.84 10.68
C PRO A 12 -12.75 9.92 9.88
N GLY A 13 -12.59 9.87 8.56
CA GLY A 13 -13.12 10.87 7.64
C GLY A 13 -12.05 11.73 6.95
N ASP A 14 -10.81 11.68 7.42
CA ASP A 14 -9.69 12.35 6.74
C ASP A 14 -9.40 11.75 5.38
N GLU A 15 -8.98 12.60 4.45
CA GLU A 15 -8.51 12.21 3.13
C GLU A 15 -6.99 11.97 3.16
N ILE A 16 -6.58 10.77 2.73
CA ILE A 16 -5.16 10.38 2.70
C ILE A 16 -4.65 10.46 1.26
N PHE A 17 -3.68 11.37 1.03
CA PHE A 17 -2.96 11.50 -0.23
C PHE A 17 -1.53 11.02 -0.03
N VAL A 18 -1.08 10.08 -0.89
CA VAL A 18 0.26 9.51 -0.80
C VAL A 18 0.98 9.74 -2.12
N PHE A 19 2.20 10.27 -2.03
CA PHE A 19 3.03 10.54 -3.20
C PHE A 19 4.42 9.94 -3.04
N GLY A 20 5.02 9.50 -4.15
CA GLY A 20 6.37 8.97 -4.12
C GLY A 20 7.03 8.85 -5.48
N PHE A 21 8.33 9.09 -5.51
CA PHE A 21 9.18 8.92 -6.69
C PHE A 21 10.23 7.84 -6.43
N SER A 22 10.53 7.01 -7.44
CA SER A 22 11.64 6.05 -7.38
C SER A 22 11.51 5.08 -6.18
N ARG A 23 12.47 5.07 -5.27
CA ARG A 23 12.42 4.34 -3.98
C ARG A 23 11.34 4.88 -3.05
N GLY A 24 11.02 6.18 -3.15
CA GLY A 24 9.88 6.80 -2.47
C GLY A 24 8.54 6.27 -2.97
N ALA A 25 8.41 6.01 -4.28
CA ALA A 25 7.25 5.36 -4.86
C ALA A 25 7.07 3.92 -4.32
N PHE A 26 8.18 3.17 -4.22
CA PHE A 26 8.19 1.87 -3.56
C PHE A 26 7.74 1.96 -2.09
N THR A 27 8.24 2.94 -1.34
CA THR A 27 7.87 3.19 0.05
C THR A 27 6.39 3.56 0.17
N ALA A 28 5.87 4.39 -0.74
CA ALA A 28 4.46 4.78 -0.80
C ALA A 28 3.54 3.55 -1.00
N ARG A 29 3.88 2.68 -1.94
CA ARG A 29 3.17 1.41 -2.19
C ARG A 29 3.20 0.50 -0.98
N SER A 30 4.38 0.33 -0.37
CA SER A 30 4.54 -0.50 0.84
C SER A 30 3.79 0.08 2.04
N LEU A 31 3.69 1.41 2.17
CA LEU A 31 2.87 2.05 3.20
C LEU A 31 1.38 1.71 3.01
N VAL A 32 0.87 1.81 1.79
CA VAL A 32 -0.51 1.43 1.47
C VAL A 32 -0.76 -0.06 1.77
N GLY A 33 0.18 -0.94 1.39
CA GLY A 33 0.11 -2.37 1.70
C GLY A 33 0.11 -2.65 3.20
N LEU A 34 0.93 -1.94 3.98
CA LEU A 34 1.00 -2.05 5.44
C LEU A 34 -0.34 -1.62 6.08
N ILE A 35 -0.91 -0.50 5.65
CA ILE A 35 -2.23 -0.02 6.10
C ILE A 35 -3.31 -1.04 5.75
N ARG A 36 -3.28 -1.59 4.54
CA ARG A 36 -4.23 -2.61 4.10
C ARG A 36 -4.16 -3.90 4.95
N ALA A 37 -2.95 -4.29 5.35
CA ALA A 37 -2.73 -5.50 6.15
C ALA A 37 -3.14 -5.32 7.62
N SER A 38 -2.93 -4.14 8.19
CA SER A 38 -2.99 -3.94 9.64
C SER A 38 -4.02 -2.90 10.09
N GLY A 39 -4.52 -2.03 9.21
CA GLY A 39 -5.31 -0.85 9.61
C GLY A 39 -4.44 0.20 10.31
N LEU A 40 -5.09 1.03 11.13
CA LEU A 40 -4.45 2.03 11.99
C LEU A 40 -4.91 1.80 13.43
N PRO A 41 -4.02 1.58 14.40
CA PRO A 41 -4.38 1.53 15.82
C PRO A 41 -4.73 2.95 16.28
N ARG A 42 -5.27 3.07 17.49
CA ARG A 42 -5.54 4.37 18.09
C ARG A 42 -4.25 5.19 18.25
N HIS A 43 -4.35 6.50 18.16
CA HIS A 43 -3.18 7.41 18.30
C HIS A 43 -2.40 7.20 19.62
N THR A 44 -3.06 6.85 20.72
CA THR A 44 -2.41 6.49 21.99
C THR A 44 -1.63 5.17 21.93
N GLU A 45 -1.76 4.40 20.85
CA GLU A 45 -1.17 3.08 20.67
C GLU A 45 -0.10 3.03 19.56
N ALA A 46 0.52 4.18 19.22
CA ALA A 46 1.55 4.26 18.16
C ALA A 46 2.74 3.31 18.40
N TRP A 47 2.99 2.94 19.66
CA TRP A 47 3.97 1.93 20.05
C TRP A 47 3.71 0.54 19.45
N LYS A 48 2.49 0.24 18.98
CA LYS A 48 2.14 -1.00 18.28
C LYS A 48 2.62 -1.07 16.82
N ALA A 49 3.13 0.02 16.24
CA ALA A 49 3.58 0.05 14.84
C ALA A 49 4.56 -1.08 14.45
N PRO A 50 5.53 -1.51 15.29
CA PRO A 50 6.38 -2.65 15.00
C PRO A 50 5.61 -3.97 14.78
N GLN A 51 4.48 -4.18 15.47
CA GLN A 51 3.64 -5.36 15.28
C GLN A 51 3.01 -5.41 13.88
N ALA A 52 2.50 -4.27 13.40
CA ALA A 52 2.01 -4.13 12.02
C ALA A 52 3.09 -4.48 10.99
N LEU A 53 4.29 -3.93 11.17
CA LEU A 53 5.41 -4.18 10.28
C LEU A 53 5.84 -5.65 10.26
N LYS A 54 5.90 -6.29 11.42
CA LYS A 54 6.18 -7.74 11.53
C LYS A 54 5.13 -8.55 10.77
N ARG A 55 3.84 -8.20 10.93
CA ARG A 55 2.74 -8.85 10.23
C ARG A 55 2.82 -8.66 8.71
N TYR A 56 3.02 -7.44 8.24
CA TYR A 56 3.13 -7.11 6.82
C TYR A 56 4.25 -7.87 6.12
N ARG A 57 5.35 -8.15 6.84
CA ARG A 57 6.50 -8.92 6.34
C ARG A 57 6.32 -10.43 6.41
N SER A 58 5.26 -10.92 7.03
CA SER A 58 5.03 -12.34 7.17
C SER A 58 4.65 -12.97 5.83
N SER A 59 5.22 -14.15 5.55
CA SER A 59 4.86 -14.99 4.41
C SER A 59 3.73 -15.98 4.74
N ASP A 60 3.27 -16.02 5.99
CA ASP A 60 2.18 -16.89 6.41
C ASP A 60 0.88 -16.50 5.67
N PRO A 61 0.24 -17.42 4.93
CA PRO A 61 -1.03 -17.18 4.27
C PRO A 61 -2.13 -16.65 5.18
N ALA A 62 -2.10 -16.98 6.47
CA ALA A 62 -3.04 -16.47 7.46
C ALA A 62 -2.92 -14.95 7.66
N THR A 63 -1.76 -14.35 7.36
CA THR A 63 -1.54 -12.90 7.47
C THR A 63 -1.99 -12.11 6.24
N LYS A 64 -2.48 -12.77 5.18
CA LYS A 64 -3.03 -12.08 4.01
C LYS A 64 -4.18 -11.16 4.42
N PRO A 65 -4.27 -9.92 3.87
CA PRO A 65 -5.26 -8.93 4.31
C PRO A 65 -6.72 -9.40 4.28
N SER A 66 -7.06 -10.33 3.38
CA SER A 66 -8.41 -10.87 3.20
C SER A 66 -8.70 -12.12 4.03
N SER A 67 -7.75 -12.65 4.79
CA SER A 67 -7.97 -13.83 5.64
C SER A 67 -8.83 -13.48 6.86
N GLU A 68 -9.54 -14.48 7.37
CA GLU A 68 -10.35 -14.32 8.58
C GLU A 68 -9.47 -13.99 9.80
N GLU A 69 -8.27 -14.59 9.87
CA GLU A 69 -7.30 -14.28 10.92
C GLU A 69 -6.89 -12.81 10.88
N SER A 70 -6.72 -12.24 9.67
CA SER A 70 -6.44 -10.80 9.51
C SER A 70 -7.61 -9.92 9.94
N HIS A 71 -8.84 -10.37 9.73
CA HIS A 71 -10.02 -9.66 10.25
C HIS A 71 -10.05 -9.68 11.78
N ARG A 72 -9.78 -10.84 12.42
CA ARG A 72 -9.66 -10.95 13.89
C ARG A 72 -8.53 -10.10 14.44
N PHE A 73 -7.37 -10.11 13.78
CA PHE A 73 -6.25 -9.26 14.18
C PHE A 73 -6.63 -7.78 14.17
N ARG A 74 -7.23 -7.29 13.06
CA ARG A 74 -7.60 -5.88 12.95
C ARG A 74 -8.76 -5.49 13.87
N LEU A 75 -9.62 -6.41 14.26
CA LEU A 75 -10.65 -6.14 15.27
C LEU A 75 -10.05 -5.63 16.58
N GLY A 76 -8.92 -6.21 17.02
CA GLY A 76 -8.22 -5.78 18.24
C GLY A 76 -7.15 -4.71 18.02
N TYR A 77 -6.51 -4.71 16.84
CA TYR A 77 -5.40 -3.81 16.52
C TYR A 77 -5.86 -2.44 16.01
N SER A 78 -6.90 -2.43 15.18
CA SER A 78 -7.43 -1.24 14.47
C SER A 78 -8.95 -1.20 14.66
N PRO A 79 -9.42 -0.96 15.90
CA PRO A 79 -10.85 -1.10 16.23
C PRO A 79 -11.72 -0.03 15.58
N ASP A 80 -11.17 1.17 15.32
CA ASP A 80 -11.93 2.36 14.94
C ASP A 80 -12.06 2.54 13.42
N VAL A 81 -11.45 1.65 12.61
CA VAL A 81 -11.62 1.60 11.16
C VAL A 81 -11.61 0.17 10.63
N VAL A 82 -12.22 -0.07 9.45
CA VAL A 82 -12.08 -1.30 8.67
C VAL A 82 -11.31 -1.02 7.38
N THR A 83 -10.57 -1.99 6.86
CA THR A 83 -9.73 -1.82 5.66
C THR A 83 -10.39 -2.32 4.38
N SER A 84 -11.56 -2.94 4.45
CA SER A 84 -12.32 -3.42 3.29
C SER A 84 -13.77 -3.70 3.63
N GLN A 85 -14.62 -3.72 2.59
CA GLN A 85 -16.02 -4.13 2.73
C GLN A 85 -16.14 -5.57 3.25
N LYS A 86 -15.27 -6.48 2.80
CA LYS A 86 -15.24 -7.88 3.29
C LYS A 86 -15.01 -7.97 4.80
N GLU A 87 -14.14 -7.11 5.34
CA GLU A 87 -13.93 -7.02 6.79
C GLU A 87 -15.15 -6.45 7.51
N ALA A 88 -15.78 -5.41 6.94
CA ALA A 88 -16.99 -4.82 7.49
C ALA A 88 -18.13 -5.86 7.57
N ASP A 89 -18.30 -6.63 6.51
CA ASP A 89 -19.34 -7.68 6.45
C ASP A 89 -19.03 -8.82 7.43
N TRP A 90 -17.75 -9.21 7.56
CA TRP A 90 -17.31 -10.19 8.55
C TRP A 90 -17.59 -9.70 9.99
N ARG A 91 -17.22 -8.44 10.32
CA ARG A 91 -17.50 -7.87 11.65
C ARG A 91 -19.01 -7.88 11.94
N ARG A 92 -19.84 -7.49 10.98
CA ARG A 92 -21.31 -7.49 11.11
C ARG A 92 -21.84 -8.91 11.35
N ALA A 93 -21.38 -9.90 10.60
CA ALA A 93 -21.79 -11.29 10.74
C ALA A 93 -21.40 -11.89 12.10
N GLN A 94 -20.34 -11.39 12.73
CA GLN A 94 -19.89 -11.81 14.07
C GLN A 94 -20.50 -10.97 15.21
N GLY A 95 -21.41 -10.03 14.90
CA GLY A 95 -22.03 -9.16 15.91
C GLY A 95 -21.10 -8.07 16.48
N HIS A 96 -19.97 -7.78 15.78
CA HIS A 96 -19.04 -6.71 16.18
C HIS A 96 -19.43 -5.36 15.59
N PRO A 97 -19.06 -4.24 16.23
CA PRO A 97 -19.19 -2.91 15.66
C PRO A 97 -18.49 -2.79 14.31
N VAL A 98 -19.12 -2.06 13.38
CA VAL A 98 -18.56 -1.79 12.05
C VAL A 98 -18.19 -0.31 11.95
N PRO A 99 -16.95 0.05 12.20
CA PRO A 99 -16.48 1.42 12.08
C PRO A 99 -16.33 1.85 10.60
N PRO A 100 -16.03 3.14 10.33
CA PRO A 100 -15.83 3.65 8.97
C PRO A 100 -14.78 2.90 8.18
N LEU A 101 -14.96 2.86 6.86
CA LEU A 101 -13.98 2.30 5.92
C LEU A 101 -12.79 3.26 5.77
N LEU A 102 -11.61 2.78 6.11
CA LEU A 102 -10.35 3.46 5.82
C LEU A 102 -10.00 3.31 4.34
N SER A 103 -9.81 4.42 3.65
CA SER A 103 -9.39 4.45 2.25
C SER A 103 -8.22 5.41 2.03
N ILE A 104 -7.46 5.15 0.97
CA ILE A 104 -6.46 6.09 0.45
C ILE A 104 -7.12 6.86 -0.68
N THR A 105 -7.31 8.16 -0.50
CA THR A 105 -8.00 9.02 -1.47
C THR A 105 -7.26 9.04 -2.80
N TYR A 106 -5.94 9.18 -2.75
CA TYR A 106 -5.12 9.23 -3.95
C TYR A 106 -3.70 8.68 -3.72
N LEU A 107 -3.22 7.90 -4.67
CA LEU A 107 -1.83 7.42 -4.73
C LEU A 107 -1.18 7.90 -6.04
N GLY A 108 -0.29 8.88 -5.95
CA GLY A 108 0.51 9.40 -7.06
C GLY A 108 1.95 8.91 -6.99
N ILE A 109 2.40 8.15 -7.99
CA ILE A 109 3.76 7.61 -8.00
C ILE A 109 4.45 7.85 -9.34
N TRP A 110 5.76 8.07 -9.27
CA TRP A 110 6.62 8.26 -10.42
C TRP A 110 7.68 7.19 -10.43
N ASP A 111 7.79 6.52 -11.54
CA ASP A 111 8.82 5.56 -11.96
C ASP A 111 9.33 4.68 -10.80
N THR A 112 8.44 3.86 -10.28
CA THR A 112 8.73 2.97 -9.15
C THR A 112 9.83 1.99 -9.53
N VAL A 113 10.95 2.04 -8.84
CA VAL A 113 12.02 1.03 -8.97
C VAL A 113 11.97 0.05 -7.80
N GLY A 114 12.05 -1.24 -8.13
CA GLY A 114 12.03 -2.31 -7.13
C GLY A 114 13.30 -2.38 -6.29
N ALA A 115 13.25 -3.14 -5.21
CA ALA A 115 14.38 -3.36 -4.30
C ALA A 115 15.60 -4.05 -4.96
N LEU A 116 15.43 -4.69 -6.12
CA LEU A 116 16.49 -5.41 -6.84
C LEU A 116 17.58 -4.49 -7.43
N GLY A 117 17.27 -3.19 -7.64
CA GLY A 117 18.25 -2.20 -8.12
C GLY A 117 19.01 -1.45 -7.02
N ILE A 118 18.91 -1.87 -5.77
CA ILE A 118 19.54 -1.16 -4.64
C ILE A 118 21.02 -1.51 -4.55
N PRO A 119 21.96 -0.54 -4.69
CA PRO A 119 23.39 -0.78 -4.47
C PRO A 119 23.66 -1.37 -3.07
N GLY A 120 24.72 -2.16 -2.96
CA GLY A 120 25.03 -2.98 -1.79
C GLY A 120 25.04 -2.31 -0.41
N TYR A 121 25.28 -0.99 -0.33
CA TYR A 121 25.22 -0.27 0.95
C TYR A 121 23.80 0.06 1.44
N TYR A 122 22.76 -0.14 0.60
CA TYR A 122 21.37 -0.09 1.01
C TYR A 122 20.77 -1.50 1.23
N LYS A 123 21.62 -2.52 1.39
CA LYS A 123 21.17 -3.91 1.67
C LYS A 123 20.21 -4.01 2.85
N TRP A 124 20.29 -3.12 3.80
CA TRP A 124 19.37 -3.06 4.93
C TRP A 124 17.94 -2.73 4.49
N LEU A 125 17.74 -1.84 3.48
CA LEU A 125 16.44 -1.61 2.87
C LEU A 125 15.96 -2.84 2.10
N ALA A 126 16.85 -3.48 1.34
CA ALA A 126 16.54 -4.76 0.68
C ALA A 126 16.21 -5.85 1.70
N GLN A 127 16.91 -5.93 2.83
CA GLN A 127 16.61 -6.88 3.92
C GLN A 127 15.29 -6.54 4.64
N VAL A 128 14.96 -5.25 4.75
CA VAL A 128 13.66 -4.82 5.28
C VAL A 128 12.50 -5.33 4.39
N PHE A 129 12.75 -5.46 3.07
CA PHE A 129 11.72 -5.79 2.08
C PHE A 129 11.92 -7.16 1.39
N ASN A 130 13.10 -7.78 1.48
CA ASN A 130 13.45 -9.03 0.77
C ASN A 130 13.31 -10.31 1.60
N HIS A 131 12.83 -10.27 2.82
CA HIS A 131 12.54 -11.52 3.53
C HIS A 131 11.27 -12.15 2.95
N SER A 132 11.50 -13.14 2.11
CA SER A 132 10.58 -14.08 1.50
C SER A 132 9.69 -13.56 0.35
N GLN A 133 9.99 -14.08 -0.84
CA GLN A 133 9.11 -14.26 -1.97
C GLN A 133 8.39 -13.01 -2.50
N GLY A 134 9.00 -12.41 -3.52
CA GLY A 134 8.28 -11.59 -4.49
C GLY A 134 7.57 -10.38 -3.91
N PHE A 135 7.90 -9.26 -4.44
CA PHE A 135 7.21 -7.99 -4.25
C PHE A 135 5.69 -8.17 -4.17
N HIS A 136 5.14 -8.16 -2.97
CA HIS A 136 3.69 -8.29 -2.76
C HIS A 136 2.87 -7.14 -3.36
N ASP A 137 3.53 -6.03 -3.73
CA ASP A 137 2.90 -4.79 -4.16
C ASP A 137 2.96 -4.55 -5.69
N THR A 138 3.03 -5.62 -6.50
CA THR A 138 2.77 -5.50 -7.95
C THR A 138 1.30 -5.30 -8.26
N GLN A 139 0.43 -5.41 -7.25
CA GLN A 139 -0.99 -5.17 -7.37
C GLN A 139 -1.39 -3.94 -6.55
N LEU A 140 -2.17 -3.06 -7.17
CA LEU A 140 -2.76 -1.93 -6.48
C LEU A 140 -3.88 -2.42 -5.54
N SER A 141 -3.88 -1.94 -4.31
CA SER A 141 -4.93 -2.27 -3.35
C SER A 141 -6.26 -1.61 -3.69
N SER A 142 -7.36 -2.34 -3.59
CA SER A 142 -8.72 -1.81 -3.76
C SER A 142 -9.14 -0.77 -2.70
N MET A 143 -8.36 -0.60 -1.63
CA MET A 143 -8.57 0.49 -0.67
C MET A 143 -8.15 1.86 -1.21
N VAL A 144 -7.40 1.91 -2.33
CA VAL A 144 -7.00 3.15 -3.01
C VAL A 144 -8.16 3.58 -3.92
N MET A 145 -8.62 4.82 -3.77
CA MET A 145 -9.76 5.35 -4.52
C MET A 145 -9.37 5.78 -5.92
N ALA A 146 -8.20 6.39 -6.07
CA ALA A 146 -7.63 6.76 -7.36
C ALA A 146 -6.11 6.65 -7.34
N ALA A 147 -5.49 6.23 -8.44
CA ALA A 147 -4.05 6.13 -8.55
C ALA A 147 -3.51 6.54 -9.92
N ARG A 148 -2.31 7.13 -9.91
CA ARG A 148 -1.55 7.46 -11.12
C ARG A 148 -0.12 6.99 -10.97
N HIS A 149 0.38 6.32 -12.00
CA HIS A 149 1.78 5.94 -12.11
C HIS A 149 2.35 6.49 -13.41
N ALA A 150 3.24 7.45 -13.31
CA ALA A 150 4.05 7.90 -14.43
C ALA A 150 5.29 7.01 -14.54
N VAL A 151 5.57 6.48 -15.72
CA VAL A 151 6.67 5.54 -15.99
C VAL A 151 7.57 6.11 -17.08
N SER A 152 8.90 6.05 -16.88
CA SER A 152 9.87 6.49 -17.88
C SER A 152 10.03 5.48 -19.00
N ILE A 153 10.01 5.92 -20.27
CA ILE A 153 10.18 5.03 -21.44
C ILE A 153 11.66 4.92 -21.86
N ASP A 154 12.47 5.93 -21.56
CA ASP A 154 13.86 6.03 -22.03
C ASP A 154 14.91 5.61 -20.98
N GLU A 155 14.46 5.07 -19.84
CA GLU A 155 15.40 4.59 -18.82
C GLU A 155 16.18 3.35 -19.30
N ARG A 156 17.50 3.48 -19.41
CA ARG A 156 18.41 2.43 -19.94
C ARG A 156 19.21 1.72 -18.88
N ARG A 157 19.17 2.20 -17.64
CA ARG A 157 19.94 1.61 -16.54
C ARG A 157 19.28 0.27 -16.12
N LYS A 158 20.04 -0.82 -16.24
CA LYS A 158 19.59 -2.17 -15.86
C LYS A 158 19.20 -2.31 -14.38
N THR A 159 19.64 -1.37 -13.55
CA THR A 159 19.36 -1.32 -12.12
C THR A 159 18.04 -0.60 -11.77
N PHE A 160 17.34 -0.04 -12.77
CA PHE A 160 16.11 0.73 -12.61
C PHE A 160 14.94 0.13 -13.42
N PRO A 161 14.70 -1.20 -13.39
CA PRO A 161 13.53 -1.73 -14.06
C PRO A 161 12.27 -1.21 -13.36
N PRO A 162 11.31 -0.63 -14.10
CA PRO A 162 10.10 -0.10 -13.48
C PRO A 162 9.22 -1.24 -12.94
N THR A 163 8.66 -1.04 -11.77
CA THR A 163 7.74 -1.99 -11.14
C THR A 163 6.30 -1.56 -11.39
N LEU A 164 5.69 -2.14 -12.40
CA LEU A 164 4.34 -1.79 -12.85
C LEU A 164 3.26 -2.40 -11.93
N TRP A 165 2.04 -1.83 -11.96
CA TRP A 165 0.84 -2.48 -11.44
C TRP A 165 0.24 -3.42 -12.50
N GLY A 166 -0.07 -4.65 -12.09
CA GLY A 166 -0.60 -5.68 -13.00
C GLY A 166 -2.13 -5.77 -13.03
N ASN A 167 -2.84 -5.16 -12.06
CA ASN A 167 -4.28 -5.37 -11.87
C ASN A 167 -5.17 -4.15 -12.16
N LEU A 168 -4.66 -3.10 -12.80
CA LEU A 168 -5.44 -1.88 -13.02
C LEU A 168 -6.68 -2.10 -13.88
N GLY A 169 -6.60 -3.01 -14.86
CA GLY A 169 -7.74 -3.35 -15.71
C GLY A 169 -8.89 -3.99 -14.94
N GLU A 170 -8.57 -4.84 -13.96
CA GLU A 170 -9.55 -5.47 -13.07
C GLU A 170 -10.21 -4.43 -12.16
N LEU A 171 -9.40 -3.64 -11.46
CA LEU A 171 -9.89 -2.59 -10.57
C LEU A 171 -10.77 -1.55 -11.28
N ASN A 172 -10.43 -1.16 -12.50
CA ASN A 172 -11.25 -0.23 -13.29
C ASN A 172 -12.57 -0.85 -13.73
N ARG A 173 -12.63 -2.17 -13.97
CA ARG A 173 -13.90 -2.87 -14.28
C ARG A 173 -14.79 -3.02 -13.06
N GLU A 174 -14.20 -3.26 -11.89
CA GLU A 174 -14.93 -3.37 -10.62
C GLU A 174 -15.51 -2.02 -10.16
N ASN A 175 -15.03 -0.90 -10.69
CA ASN A 175 -15.46 0.45 -10.36
C ASN A 175 -15.95 1.21 -11.60
N PRO A 176 -17.05 0.79 -12.26
CA PRO A 176 -17.52 1.35 -13.53
C PRO A 176 -17.92 2.82 -13.43
N ASP A 177 -18.38 3.27 -12.27
CA ASP A 177 -18.77 4.67 -12.03
C ASP A 177 -17.58 5.61 -11.90
N ARG A 178 -16.38 5.08 -11.69
CA ARG A 178 -15.13 5.81 -11.57
C ARG A 178 -14.28 5.64 -12.82
N LYS A 179 -14.74 6.11 -13.96
CA LYS A 179 -14.02 6.01 -15.23
C LYS A 179 -12.56 6.47 -15.09
N ARG A 180 -11.61 5.55 -15.35
CA ARG A 180 -10.17 5.79 -15.32
C ARG A 180 -9.62 6.23 -13.96
N SER A 181 -10.15 5.71 -12.86
CA SER A 181 -9.61 5.98 -11.52
C SER A 181 -8.17 5.51 -11.36
N TYR A 182 -7.78 4.46 -12.09
CA TYR A 182 -6.44 3.88 -12.00
C TYR A 182 -5.77 3.93 -13.37
N GLN A 183 -4.62 4.65 -13.44
CA GLN A 183 -3.87 4.83 -14.68
C GLN A 183 -2.38 4.62 -14.45
N GLN A 184 -1.73 4.02 -15.45
CA GLN A 184 -0.29 3.86 -15.54
C GLN A 184 0.10 4.22 -16.97
N LEU A 185 0.88 5.29 -17.10
CA LEU A 185 1.20 5.88 -18.38
C LEU A 185 2.72 6.02 -18.54
N TRP A 186 3.18 5.77 -19.76
CA TRP A 186 4.57 5.97 -20.16
C TRP A 186 4.80 7.39 -20.63
N PHE A 187 5.88 7.99 -20.18
CA PHE A 187 6.28 9.35 -20.54
C PHE A 187 7.67 9.31 -21.19
N ALA A 188 7.88 10.19 -22.18
CA ALA A 188 9.18 10.41 -22.77
C ALA A 188 10.15 10.95 -21.71
N GLY A 189 11.37 10.47 -21.74
CA GLY A 189 12.40 10.82 -20.79
C GLY A 189 12.85 9.63 -19.93
N ASP A 190 13.96 9.84 -19.25
CA ASP A 190 14.54 8.89 -18.29
C ASP A 190 13.91 9.04 -16.90
N HIS A 191 14.40 8.25 -15.97
CA HIS A 191 13.97 8.24 -14.57
C HIS A 191 13.93 9.63 -13.91
N GLY A 192 15.00 10.40 -14.10
CA GLY A 192 15.11 11.76 -13.55
C GLY A 192 14.16 12.74 -14.22
N SER A 193 14.00 12.64 -15.53
CA SER A 193 13.12 13.55 -16.31
C SER A 193 11.65 13.36 -15.98
N VAL A 194 11.23 12.13 -15.66
CA VAL A 194 9.83 11.80 -15.34
C VAL A 194 9.50 12.06 -13.87
N GLY A 195 10.47 11.90 -12.97
CA GLY A 195 10.21 11.96 -11.53
C GLY A 195 10.72 13.22 -10.83
N GLY A 196 11.54 14.03 -11.49
CA GLY A 196 12.12 15.26 -10.96
C GLY A 196 13.53 15.13 -10.43
#